data_9c5a1000acdd0972bb9c3b8b1c414780
#
_entry.id   9c5a1000acdd0972bb9c3b8b1c414780
#
_cell.length_a   1.000
_cell.length_b   1.000
_cell.length_c   1.000
_cell.angle_alpha   90.00
_cell.angle_beta   90.00
_cell.angle_gamma   90.00
#
_symmetry.space_group_name_H-M   'P 1'
#
loop_
_entity.id
_entity.type
_entity.pdbx_description
1 polymer ?
#
loop_
_entity_poly.entity_id
_entity_poly.type
_entity_poly.pdbx_seq_one_letter_code
_entity_poly.pdbx_strand_id
1 'polypeptide(L)'
;MRYISGHVKKGRKTYYYVKDTQTGSFEKSCTKYLKHKILQNRSLNTVNRIAYTLPYYMNFLSERELTMMDVANMKFTDQSEHFYDFLMYVKNGIHTGTYREVKNNTANSYLQAVFGLYNFLHRCGELPYLNVLDDRNFSYVSPVGTNVSSTYTAYDGYLRSNEHQSRVATKEDIELILSACQNNRDRLLISLMEETG
;
A
#
# COMPACT_ATOMS: atom_id res chain seq x y z
N MET A 1 -5.10 -8.82 -18.64
CA MET A 1 -4.16 -8.89 -17.49
C MET A 1 -3.60 -10.29 -17.39
N ARG A 2 -2.27 -10.41 -17.38
CA ARG A 2 -1.57 -11.69 -17.22
C ARG A 2 -1.53 -12.17 -15.77
N TYR A 3 -1.30 -11.25 -14.85
CA TYR A 3 -1.24 -11.56 -13.41
C TYR A 3 -2.53 -11.17 -12.70
N ILE A 4 -3.01 -12.05 -11.84
CA ILE A 4 -4.21 -11.85 -11.01
C ILE A 4 -3.94 -12.27 -9.56
N SER A 5 -4.65 -11.66 -8.61
CA SER A 5 -4.64 -12.10 -7.22
C SER A 5 -5.76 -13.08 -6.93
N GLY A 6 -5.52 -13.93 -5.94
CA GLY A 6 -6.52 -14.81 -5.39
C GLY A 6 -6.24 -15.12 -3.94
N HIS A 7 -7.17 -15.83 -3.29
CA HIS A 7 -6.97 -16.27 -1.92
C HIS A 7 -7.54 -17.66 -1.68
N VAL A 8 -6.98 -18.33 -0.67
CA VAL A 8 -7.46 -19.64 -0.19
C VAL A 8 -7.63 -19.56 1.33
N LYS A 9 -8.73 -20.05 1.83
CA LYS A 9 -8.97 -20.20 3.27
C LYS A 9 -8.50 -21.57 3.73
N LYS A 10 -7.65 -21.62 4.77
CA LYS A 10 -7.23 -22.84 5.44
C LYS A 10 -7.47 -22.72 6.94
N GLY A 11 -8.52 -23.34 7.43
CA GLY A 11 -9.00 -23.15 8.80
C GLY A 11 -9.45 -21.68 9.01
N ARG A 12 -8.94 -21.05 10.07
CA ARG A 12 -9.23 -19.63 10.40
C ARG A 12 -8.35 -18.62 9.66
N LYS A 13 -7.40 -19.07 8.82
CA LYS A 13 -6.44 -18.19 8.14
C LYS A 13 -6.77 -18.09 6.66
N THR A 14 -6.66 -16.86 6.13
CA THR A 14 -6.76 -16.57 4.69
C THR A 14 -5.35 -16.34 4.14
N TYR A 15 -4.99 -17.05 3.09
CA TYR A 15 -3.72 -16.94 2.38
C TYR A 15 -3.97 -16.35 1.01
N TYR A 16 -3.20 -15.31 0.66
CA TYR A 16 -3.27 -14.65 -0.63
C TYR A 16 -2.14 -15.11 -1.52
N TYR A 17 -2.38 -15.10 -2.83
CA TYR A 17 -1.38 -15.44 -3.84
C TYR A 17 -1.54 -14.57 -5.08
N VAL A 18 -0.49 -14.49 -5.89
CA VAL A 18 -0.51 -13.93 -7.24
C VAL A 18 -0.28 -15.07 -8.22
N LYS A 19 -1.10 -15.15 -9.26
CA LYS A 19 -1.08 -16.21 -10.28
C LYS A 19 -0.86 -15.61 -11.66
N ASP A 20 0.04 -16.22 -12.42
CA ASP A 20 0.18 -15.99 -13.87
C ASP A 20 -0.91 -16.80 -14.59
N THR A 21 -1.79 -16.12 -15.33
CA THR A 21 -2.91 -16.77 -16.04
C THR A 21 -2.47 -17.50 -17.30
N GLN A 22 -1.31 -17.16 -17.87
CA GLN A 22 -0.77 -17.82 -19.06
C GLN A 22 -0.14 -19.16 -18.73
N THR A 23 0.65 -19.23 -17.65
CA THR A 23 1.32 -20.46 -17.24
C THR A 23 0.51 -21.27 -16.22
N GLY A 24 -0.50 -20.67 -15.61
CA GLY A 24 -1.27 -21.27 -14.51
C GLY A 24 -0.50 -21.37 -13.18
N SER A 25 0.76 -20.92 -13.13
CA SER A 25 1.65 -21.03 -11.98
C SER A 25 1.50 -19.83 -11.03
N PHE A 26 1.89 -20.03 -9.76
CA PHE A 26 1.97 -18.93 -8.80
C PHE A 26 3.24 -18.10 -9.03
N GLU A 27 3.10 -16.78 -9.01
CA GLU A 27 4.24 -15.89 -8.92
C GLU A 27 4.86 -16.03 -7.53
N LYS A 28 6.09 -16.57 -7.50
CA LYS A 28 6.72 -17.04 -6.25
C LYS A 28 7.07 -15.89 -5.31
N SER A 29 7.66 -14.81 -5.82
CA SER A 29 8.14 -13.68 -5.02
C SER A 29 7.00 -12.95 -4.33
N CYS A 30 5.93 -12.62 -5.07
CA CYS A 30 4.73 -12.00 -4.53
C CYS A 30 4.03 -12.89 -3.51
N THR A 31 3.87 -14.18 -3.82
CA THR A 31 3.19 -15.13 -2.93
C THR A 31 3.99 -15.35 -1.64
N LYS A 32 5.32 -15.43 -1.71
CA LYS A 32 6.23 -15.51 -0.56
C LYS A 32 6.13 -14.26 0.33
N TYR A 33 6.09 -13.07 -0.29
CA TYR A 33 5.92 -11.81 0.43
C TYR A 33 4.57 -11.72 1.13
N LEU A 34 3.48 -12.07 0.48
CA LEU A 34 2.14 -12.08 1.07
C LEU A 34 2.06 -13.05 2.26
N LYS A 35 2.65 -14.25 2.14
CA LYS A 35 2.77 -15.19 3.26
C LYS A 35 3.54 -14.58 4.43
N HIS A 36 4.66 -13.89 4.17
CA HIS A 36 5.44 -13.19 5.19
C HIS A 36 4.62 -12.12 5.91
N LYS A 37 3.81 -11.31 5.19
CA LYS A 37 2.92 -10.30 5.80
C LYS A 37 1.86 -10.92 6.72
N ILE A 38 1.33 -12.09 6.38
CA ILE A 38 0.41 -12.84 7.24
C ILE A 38 1.12 -13.33 8.51
N LEU A 39 2.34 -13.83 8.39
CA LEU A 39 3.15 -14.27 9.53
C LEU A 39 3.54 -13.11 10.47
N GLN A 40 3.67 -11.90 9.94
CA GLN A 40 3.88 -10.68 10.73
C GLN A 40 2.60 -10.20 11.45
N ASN A 41 1.52 -10.97 11.41
CA ASN A 41 0.23 -10.64 12.02
C ASN A 41 -0.37 -9.30 11.55
N ARG A 42 -0.08 -8.89 10.30
CA ARG A 42 -0.70 -7.70 9.70
C ARG A 42 -2.19 -7.93 9.50
N SER A 43 -2.98 -6.86 9.60
CA SER A 43 -4.44 -6.95 9.42
C SER A 43 -4.78 -7.55 8.05
N LEU A 44 -5.85 -8.35 7.98
CA LEU A 44 -6.30 -8.96 6.72
C LEU A 44 -6.58 -7.91 5.65
N ASN A 45 -7.11 -6.74 6.02
CA ASN A 45 -7.35 -5.64 5.09
C ASN A 45 -6.06 -5.12 4.47
N THR A 46 -4.99 -5.00 5.27
CA THR A 46 -3.66 -4.59 4.78
C THR A 46 -3.10 -5.61 3.79
N VAL A 47 -3.14 -6.90 4.16
CA VAL A 47 -2.62 -7.97 3.27
C VAL A 47 -3.45 -8.08 2.00
N ASN A 48 -4.78 -7.97 2.11
CA ASN A 48 -5.70 -7.97 0.98
C ASN A 48 -5.36 -6.82 0.00
N ARG A 49 -5.19 -5.59 0.49
CA ARG A 49 -4.80 -4.44 -0.34
C ARG A 49 -3.49 -4.71 -1.08
N ILE A 50 -2.47 -5.20 -0.39
CA ILE A 50 -1.18 -5.56 -1.01
C ILE A 50 -1.39 -6.63 -2.09
N ALA A 51 -2.17 -7.67 -1.80
CA ALA A 51 -2.44 -8.76 -2.74
C ALA A 51 -3.09 -8.30 -4.04
N TYR A 52 -3.99 -7.31 -3.98
CA TYR A 52 -4.60 -6.72 -5.18
C TYR A 52 -3.65 -5.77 -5.93
N THR A 53 -2.73 -5.13 -5.23
CA THR A 53 -1.78 -4.18 -5.83
C THR A 53 -0.69 -4.88 -6.64
N LEU A 54 -0.12 -5.96 -6.12
CA LEU A 54 1.04 -6.62 -6.73
C LEU A 54 0.79 -7.10 -8.17
N PRO A 55 -0.36 -7.70 -8.53
CA PRO A 55 -0.67 -8.04 -9.91
C PRO A 55 -0.62 -6.86 -10.87
N TYR A 56 -1.03 -5.66 -10.46
CA TYR A 56 -0.95 -4.48 -11.31
C TYR A 56 0.50 -4.14 -11.65
N TYR A 57 1.39 -4.22 -10.67
CA TYR A 57 2.81 -4.01 -10.92
C TYR A 57 3.43 -5.11 -11.80
N MET A 58 3.08 -6.37 -11.56
CA MET A 58 3.56 -7.48 -12.39
C MET A 58 3.06 -7.38 -13.84
N ASN A 59 1.82 -6.91 -14.06
CA ASN A 59 1.30 -6.63 -15.40
C ASN A 59 2.04 -5.46 -16.04
N PHE A 60 2.31 -4.38 -15.30
CA PHE A 60 3.08 -3.23 -15.75
C PHE A 60 4.50 -3.63 -16.19
N LEU A 61 5.18 -4.50 -15.45
CA LEU A 61 6.47 -5.07 -15.84
C LEU A 61 6.35 -5.91 -17.10
N SER A 62 5.34 -6.78 -17.17
CA SER A 62 5.11 -7.67 -18.30
C SER A 62 4.84 -6.92 -19.61
N GLU A 63 4.10 -5.79 -19.55
CA GLU A 63 3.83 -4.91 -20.69
C GLU A 63 5.09 -4.22 -21.22
N ARG A 64 6.13 -4.09 -20.38
CA ARG A 64 7.43 -3.47 -20.71
C ARG A 64 8.55 -4.49 -20.94
N GLU A 65 8.22 -5.78 -20.90
CA GLU A 65 9.19 -6.89 -21.00
C GLU A 65 10.32 -6.81 -19.96
N LEU A 66 10.01 -6.25 -18.77
CA LEU A 66 10.94 -6.10 -17.67
C LEU A 66 10.68 -7.13 -16.57
N THR A 67 11.76 -7.50 -15.88
CA THR A 67 11.72 -8.27 -14.64
C THR A 67 11.99 -7.37 -13.43
N MET A 68 11.65 -7.84 -12.21
CA MET A 68 12.01 -7.13 -10.99
C MET A 68 13.54 -6.98 -10.83
N MET A 69 14.32 -7.93 -11.33
CA MET A 69 15.79 -7.87 -11.32
C MET A 69 16.31 -6.75 -12.22
N ASP A 70 15.72 -6.61 -13.42
CA ASP A 70 16.11 -5.55 -14.36
C ASP A 70 15.90 -4.18 -13.72
N VAL A 71 14.72 -3.96 -13.11
CA VAL A 71 14.41 -2.70 -12.42
C VAL A 71 15.37 -2.46 -11.23
N ALA A 72 15.68 -3.50 -10.45
CA ALA A 72 16.56 -3.37 -9.30
C ALA A 72 18.01 -3.02 -9.70
N ASN A 73 18.44 -3.40 -10.91
CA ASN A 73 19.76 -3.08 -11.47
C ASN A 73 19.81 -1.76 -12.26
N MET A 74 18.68 -1.06 -12.43
CA MET A 74 18.66 0.24 -13.09
C MET A 74 19.47 1.28 -12.31
N LYS A 75 20.00 2.28 -13.02
CA LYS A 75 20.57 3.48 -12.39
C LYS A 75 19.46 4.29 -11.72
N PHE A 76 19.85 5.18 -10.80
CA PHE A 76 18.90 6.00 -10.03
C PHE A 76 17.89 6.75 -10.92
N THR A 77 18.34 7.37 -12.01
CA THR A 77 17.49 8.13 -12.94
C THR A 77 16.44 7.24 -13.61
N ASP A 78 16.88 6.12 -14.18
CA ASP A 78 16.01 5.20 -14.90
C ASP A 78 15.02 4.52 -13.95
N GLN A 79 15.47 4.22 -12.73
CA GLN A 79 14.65 3.66 -11.67
C GLN A 79 13.60 4.67 -11.18
N SER A 80 13.97 5.96 -11.06
CA SER A 80 13.05 7.04 -10.69
C SER A 80 11.96 7.22 -11.75
N GLU A 81 12.34 7.23 -13.03
CA GLU A 81 11.41 7.33 -14.15
C GLU A 81 10.46 6.12 -14.20
N HIS A 82 10.99 4.91 -14.03
CA HIS A 82 10.19 3.68 -13.99
C HIS A 82 9.10 3.72 -12.90
N PHE A 83 9.45 4.14 -11.67
CA PHE A 83 8.45 4.21 -10.59
C PHE A 83 7.49 5.37 -10.74
N TYR A 84 7.92 6.49 -11.33
CA TYR A 84 7.02 7.57 -11.71
C TYR A 84 6.01 7.11 -12.77
N ASP A 85 6.45 6.40 -13.79
CA ASP A 85 5.60 5.81 -14.82
C ASP A 85 4.56 4.85 -14.22
N PHE A 86 4.98 4.01 -13.27
CA PHE A 86 4.04 3.14 -12.56
C PHE A 86 3.01 3.95 -11.74
N LEU A 87 3.43 5.04 -11.07
CA LEU A 87 2.50 5.93 -10.39
C LEU A 87 1.46 6.51 -11.35
N MET A 88 1.90 6.98 -12.52
CA MET A 88 1.00 7.54 -13.55
C MET A 88 0.11 6.47 -14.19
N TYR A 89 0.61 5.25 -14.39
CA TYR A 89 -0.16 4.09 -14.83
C TYR A 89 -1.33 3.79 -13.87
N VAL A 90 -1.07 3.85 -12.57
CA VAL A 90 -2.10 3.70 -11.53
C VAL A 90 -3.01 4.93 -11.47
N LYS A 91 -2.44 6.13 -11.41
CA LYS A 91 -3.14 7.41 -11.28
C LYS A 91 -4.20 7.59 -12.38
N ASN A 92 -3.85 7.25 -13.61
CA ASN A 92 -4.72 7.39 -14.77
C ASN A 92 -5.72 6.23 -14.94
N GLY A 93 -5.75 5.28 -14.00
CA GLY A 93 -6.68 4.14 -14.04
C GLY A 93 -6.41 3.12 -15.14
N ILE A 94 -5.22 3.16 -15.76
CA ILE A 94 -4.83 2.24 -16.84
C ILE A 94 -4.77 0.81 -16.30
N HIS A 95 -4.28 0.63 -15.09
CA HIS A 95 -4.15 -0.66 -14.40
C HIS A 95 -5.45 -1.46 -14.28
N THR A 96 -6.61 -0.80 -14.32
CA THR A 96 -7.92 -1.46 -14.29
C THR A 96 -8.61 -1.48 -15.66
N GLY A 97 -8.05 -0.80 -16.67
CA GLY A 97 -8.68 -0.60 -17.97
C GLY A 97 -9.91 0.32 -17.96
N THR A 98 -10.21 0.95 -16.82
CA THR A 98 -11.36 1.86 -16.67
C THR A 98 -11.02 3.29 -17.04
N TYR A 99 -9.73 3.64 -17.09
CA TYR A 99 -9.22 5.00 -17.34
C TYR A 99 -9.81 6.05 -16.40
N ARG A 100 -10.25 5.60 -15.23
CA ARG A 100 -10.77 6.50 -14.19
C ARG A 100 -9.63 6.94 -13.29
N GLU A 101 -9.49 8.25 -13.13
CA GLU A 101 -8.46 8.83 -12.28
C GLU A 101 -8.57 8.35 -10.83
N VAL A 102 -7.43 7.99 -10.26
CA VAL A 102 -7.29 7.49 -8.89
C VAL A 102 -6.70 8.61 -8.01
N LYS A 103 -7.12 8.69 -6.75
CA LYS A 103 -6.56 9.66 -5.79
C LYS A 103 -5.07 9.42 -5.58
N ASN A 104 -4.28 10.50 -5.43
CA ASN A 104 -2.83 10.44 -5.23
C ASN A 104 -2.43 9.50 -4.08
N ASN A 105 -3.15 9.57 -2.95
CA ASN A 105 -2.89 8.70 -1.79
C ASN A 105 -3.09 7.22 -2.12
N THR A 106 -4.01 6.88 -3.00
CA THR A 106 -4.23 5.49 -3.44
C THR A 106 -3.07 5.05 -4.33
N ALA A 107 -2.66 5.86 -5.33
CA ALA A 107 -1.52 5.56 -6.19
C ALA A 107 -0.23 5.40 -5.36
N ASN A 108 0.03 6.32 -4.45
CA ASN A 108 1.17 6.23 -3.52
C ASN A 108 1.13 4.95 -2.68
N SER A 109 -0.05 4.55 -2.19
CA SER A 109 -0.18 3.33 -1.39
C SER A 109 0.10 2.06 -2.20
N TYR A 110 -0.14 2.09 -3.51
CA TYR A 110 0.19 0.98 -4.40
C TYR A 110 1.72 0.91 -4.60
N LEU A 111 2.38 2.04 -4.84
CA LEU A 111 3.83 2.08 -4.94
C LEU A 111 4.52 1.64 -3.63
N GLN A 112 3.99 2.06 -2.47
CA GLN A 112 4.47 1.59 -1.15
C GLN A 112 4.41 0.06 -1.02
N ALA A 113 3.36 -0.57 -1.53
CA ALA A 113 3.26 -2.03 -1.51
C ALA A 113 4.32 -2.69 -2.39
N VAL A 114 4.65 -2.08 -3.55
CA VAL A 114 5.72 -2.50 -4.45
C VAL A 114 7.08 -2.36 -3.78
N PHE A 115 7.39 -1.21 -3.19
CA PHE A 115 8.65 -1.02 -2.43
C PHE A 115 8.77 -1.99 -1.26
N GLY A 116 7.66 -2.29 -0.59
CA GLY A 116 7.64 -3.33 0.44
C GLY A 116 8.00 -4.71 -0.08
N LEU A 117 7.62 -5.06 -1.31
CA LEU A 117 8.03 -6.30 -1.98
C LEU A 117 9.53 -6.29 -2.28
N TYR A 118 10.07 -5.21 -2.89
CA TYR A 118 11.50 -5.09 -3.19
C TYR A 118 12.36 -5.18 -1.94
N ASN A 119 12.01 -4.45 -0.88
CA ASN A 119 12.71 -4.50 0.40
C ASN A 119 12.68 -5.91 1.03
N PHE A 120 11.57 -6.63 0.89
CA PHE A 120 11.48 -8.01 1.35
C PHE A 120 12.42 -8.92 0.56
N LEU A 121 12.45 -8.83 -0.77
CA LEU A 121 13.30 -9.63 -1.63
C LEU A 121 14.78 -9.28 -1.44
N HIS A 122 15.12 -8.01 -1.24
CA HIS A 122 16.46 -7.59 -0.85
C HIS A 122 16.92 -8.26 0.45
N ARG A 123 16.07 -8.24 1.49
CA ARG A 123 16.38 -8.93 2.77
C ARG A 123 16.50 -10.44 2.64
N CYS A 124 15.88 -11.03 1.62
CA CYS A 124 16.04 -12.45 1.29
C CYS A 124 17.32 -12.73 0.47
N GLY A 125 18.07 -11.70 0.06
CA GLY A 125 19.23 -11.83 -0.83
C GLY A 125 18.86 -12.13 -2.29
N GLU A 126 17.60 -11.91 -2.68
CA GLU A 126 17.10 -12.22 -4.02
C GLU A 126 17.21 -11.03 -4.99
N LEU A 127 17.22 -9.80 -4.47
CA LEU A 127 17.38 -8.56 -5.25
C LEU A 127 18.34 -7.58 -4.59
N PRO A 128 19.06 -6.73 -5.36
CA PRO A 128 19.78 -5.59 -4.81
C PRO A 128 18.82 -4.57 -4.19
N TYR A 129 19.36 -3.67 -3.35
CA TYR A 129 18.61 -2.54 -2.81
C TYR A 129 18.29 -1.55 -3.92
N LEU A 130 17.09 -0.94 -3.85
CA LEU A 130 16.68 0.06 -4.84
C LEU A 130 17.43 1.38 -4.62
N ASN A 131 18.03 1.92 -5.67
CA ASN A 131 18.78 3.18 -5.63
C ASN A 131 17.91 4.41 -5.34
N VAL A 132 16.60 4.34 -5.61
CA VAL A 132 15.64 5.43 -5.36
C VAL A 132 15.16 5.51 -3.92
N LEU A 133 15.53 4.54 -3.07
CA LEU A 133 15.13 4.48 -1.68
C LEU A 133 16.27 4.92 -0.79
N ASP A 134 15.99 5.89 0.10
CA ASP A 134 16.90 6.36 1.12
C ASP A 134 16.44 5.93 2.50
N ASP A 135 17.38 5.48 3.32
CA ASP A 135 17.11 5.25 4.74
C ASP A 135 17.38 6.54 5.52
N ARG A 136 16.31 7.14 6.04
CA ARG A 136 16.35 8.38 6.82
C ARG A 136 16.14 8.08 8.29
N ASN A 137 16.97 8.72 9.13
CA ASN A 137 16.82 8.68 10.57
C ASN A 137 16.01 9.88 11.04
N PHE A 138 15.05 9.65 11.91
CA PHE A 138 14.40 10.71 12.64
C PHE A 138 14.46 10.41 14.14
N SER A 139 14.60 11.45 14.94
CA SER A 139 14.58 11.35 16.39
C SER A 139 13.59 12.35 16.96
N TYR A 140 12.89 11.94 18.00
CA TYR A 140 11.98 12.81 18.75
C TYR A 140 12.06 12.48 20.25
N VAL A 141 11.73 13.46 21.07
CA VAL A 141 11.59 13.26 22.51
C VAL A 141 10.17 12.81 22.78
N SER A 142 10.02 11.63 23.37
CA SER A 142 8.70 11.12 23.76
C SER A 142 8.08 11.99 24.87
N PRO A 143 6.75 11.95 25.10
CA PRO A 143 6.11 12.68 26.19
C PRO A 143 6.67 12.38 27.59
N VAL A 144 7.35 11.24 27.75
CA VAL A 144 8.03 10.83 29.01
C VAL A 144 9.51 11.21 29.03
N GLY A 145 9.98 12.09 28.12
CA GLY A 145 11.36 12.60 28.12
C GLY A 145 12.42 11.66 27.54
N THR A 146 12.02 10.53 26.92
CA THR A 146 12.96 9.58 26.33
C THR A 146 13.24 9.93 24.87
N ASN A 147 14.51 9.98 24.47
CA ASN A 147 14.89 10.13 23.07
C ASN A 147 14.58 8.83 22.32
N VAL A 148 13.69 8.91 21.33
CA VAL A 148 13.36 7.81 20.43
C VAL A 148 13.96 8.10 19.07
N SER A 149 14.80 7.20 18.58
CA SER A 149 15.34 7.26 17.22
C SER A 149 14.74 6.12 16.40
N SER A 150 14.34 6.42 15.18
CA SER A 150 13.79 5.45 14.23
C SER A 150 14.33 5.70 12.85
N THR A 151 14.61 4.62 12.12
CA THR A 151 14.99 4.66 10.71
C THR A 151 13.79 4.26 9.86
N TYR A 152 13.51 5.02 8.83
CA TYR A 152 12.47 4.71 7.85
C TYR A 152 13.00 4.86 6.44
N THR A 153 12.50 4.04 5.54
CA THR A 153 12.80 4.12 4.12
C THR A 153 11.97 5.21 3.47
N ALA A 154 12.62 6.20 2.87
CA ALA A 154 12.00 7.34 2.18
C ALA A 154 12.06 7.16 0.66
N TYR A 155 11.11 7.76 -0.02
CA TYR A 155 11.10 7.96 -1.47
C TYR A 155 10.54 9.35 -1.77
N ASP A 156 11.28 10.17 -2.52
CA ASP A 156 10.90 11.56 -2.75
C ASP A 156 9.95 11.77 -3.93
N GLY A 157 9.74 10.73 -4.76
CA GLY A 157 8.91 10.79 -5.96
C GLY A 157 7.41 10.54 -5.72
N TYR A 158 6.92 10.49 -4.48
CA TYR A 158 5.49 10.35 -4.23
C TYR A 158 4.68 11.54 -4.73
N LEU A 159 3.49 11.28 -5.25
CA LEU A 159 2.53 12.33 -5.61
C LEU A 159 2.09 13.08 -4.34
N ARG A 160 1.98 14.41 -4.42
CA ARG A 160 1.48 15.21 -3.29
C ARG A 160 0.12 14.67 -2.84
N SER A 161 0.00 14.44 -1.54
CA SER A 161 -1.28 14.10 -0.93
C SER A 161 -2.28 15.24 -1.20
N ASN A 162 -3.45 14.90 -1.69
CA ASN A 162 -4.54 15.88 -1.68
C ASN A 162 -4.86 16.14 -0.22
N GLU A 163 -4.78 17.39 0.22
CA GLU A 163 -5.17 17.76 1.57
C GLU A 163 -6.59 17.25 1.83
N HIS A 164 -6.72 16.39 2.82
CA HIS A 164 -8.02 16.08 3.37
C HIS A 164 -8.45 17.35 4.11
N GLN A 165 -9.29 18.16 3.49
CA GLN A 165 -10.12 19.06 4.27
C GLN A 165 -10.96 18.15 5.17
N SER A 166 -10.56 18.05 6.43
CA SER A 166 -11.43 17.46 7.44
C SER A 166 -12.68 18.31 7.49
N ARG A 167 -13.78 17.77 6.97
CA ARG A 167 -15.07 18.44 7.06
C ARG A 167 -15.47 18.31 8.54
N VAL A 168 -15.43 19.40 9.25
CA VAL A 168 -15.97 19.46 10.60
C VAL A 168 -17.48 19.21 10.46
N ALA A 169 -18.01 18.24 11.21
CA ALA A 169 -19.44 17.97 11.23
C ALA A 169 -20.16 19.20 11.77
N THR A 170 -21.18 19.64 11.07
CA THR A 170 -22.04 20.72 11.59
C THR A 170 -22.94 20.18 12.70
N LYS A 171 -23.54 21.07 13.49
CA LYS A 171 -24.52 20.66 14.53
C LYS A 171 -25.68 19.88 13.93
N GLU A 172 -26.15 20.29 12.75
CA GLU A 172 -27.22 19.59 12.03
C GLU A 172 -26.77 18.18 11.59
N ASP A 173 -25.51 18.00 11.15
CA ASP A 173 -24.97 16.68 10.84
C ASP A 173 -24.95 15.78 12.07
N ILE A 174 -24.56 16.33 13.25
CA ILE A 174 -24.51 15.59 14.52
C ILE A 174 -25.91 15.18 14.98
N GLU A 175 -26.88 16.07 14.91
CA GLU A 175 -28.28 15.76 15.24
C GLU A 175 -28.84 14.66 14.33
N LEU A 176 -28.56 14.74 13.02
CA LEU A 176 -28.93 13.71 12.06
C LEU A 176 -28.33 12.35 12.41
N ILE A 177 -27.04 12.32 12.73
CA ILE A 177 -26.34 11.08 13.12
C ILE A 177 -26.93 10.54 14.44
N LEU A 178 -27.14 11.38 15.44
CA LEU A 178 -27.73 10.98 16.72
C LEU A 178 -29.16 10.43 16.56
N SER A 179 -29.96 11.01 15.65
CA SER A 179 -31.29 10.51 15.33
C SER A 179 -31.28 9.14 14.65
N ALA A 180 -30.25 8.86 13.85
CA ALA A 180 -30.06 7.59 13.15
C ALA A 180 -29.47 6.48 14.04
N CYS A 181 -28.89 6.83 15.20
CA CYS A 181 -28.31 5.86 16.13
C CYS A 181 -29.39 4.99 16.79
N GLN A 182 -29.28 3.67 16.61
CA GLN A 182 -30.21 2.69 17.16
C GLN A 182 -29.87 2.23 18.59
N ASN A 183 -28.64 2.53 19.06
CA ASN A 183 -28.19 2.10 20.39
C ASN A 183 -27.58 3.25 21.19
N ASN A 184 -27.66 3.13 22.53
CA ASN A 184 -27.18 4.17 23.46
C ASN A 184 -25.63 4.29 23.48
N ARG A 185 -24.88 3.24 23.12
CA ARG A 185 -23.43 3.26 23.04
C ARG A 185 -22.95 4.19 21.95
N ASP A 186 -23.54 4.10 20.75
CA ASP A 186 -23.14 4.92 19.61
C ASP A 186 -23.56 6.37 19.83
N ARG A 187 -24.73 6.61 20.43
CA ARG A 187 -25.16 7.95 20.85
C ARG A 187 -24.18 8.60 21.83
N LEU A 188 -23.77 7.84 22.87
CA LEU A 188 -22.80 8.34 23.86
C LEU A 188 -21.46 8.66 23.21
N LEU A 189 -20.96 7.81 22.30
CA LEU A 189 -19.71 8.03 21.57
C LEU A 189 -19.75 9.33 20.75
N ILE A 190 -20.83 9.56 20.01
CA ILE A 190 -20.98 10.76 19.18
C ILE A 190 -21.08 12.02 20.04
N SER A 191 -21.86 11.98 21.14
CA SER A 191 -21.95 13.10 22.08
C SER A 191 -20.60 13.43 22.74
N LEU A 192 -19.82 12.40 23.12
CA LEU A 192 -18.46 12.61 23.64
C LEU A 192 -17.52 13.23 22.61
N MET A 193 -17.61 12.81 21.33
CA MET A 193 -16.81 13.38 20.25
C MET A 193 -17.20 14.83 19.95
N GLU A 194 -18.47 15.21 20.09
CA GLU A 194 -18.96 16.59 19.99
C GLU A 194 -18.40 17.49 21.09
N GLU A 195 -18.37 17.00 22.33
CA GLU A 195 -17.92 17.79 23.49
C GLU A 195 -16.38 17.89 23.59
N THR A 196 -15.64 16.92 23.04
CA THR A 196 -14.18 16.85 23.17
C THR A 196 -13.41 17.33 21.95
N GLY A 197 -14.08 17.61 20.83
CA GLY A 197 -13.51 18.30 19.68
C GLY A 197 -13.00 17.75 18.54
#